data_fc9784cfb3b89a495e20d4f390f5cd2c
#
_entry.id   fc9784cfb3b89a495e20d4f390f5cd2c
#
_cell.length_a   1.000
_cell.length_b   1.000
_cell.length_c   1.000
_cell.angle_alpha   90.00
_cell.angle_beta   90.00
_cell.angle_gamma   90.00
#
_symmetry.space_group_name_H-M   'P 1'
#
loop_
_entity.id
_entity.type
_entity.pdbx_description
1 polymer ?
#
loop_
_entity_poly.entity_id
_entity_poly.type
_entity_poly.pdbx_seq_one_letter_code
_entity_poly.pdbx_strand_id
1 'polypeptide(L)'
;ILFGNLFEKVGVNISSVTGIFPDDFKNNILGASNDPKFFATGISIVSHMKSPFIPAAHFNTRFIVTEKAWFGGGCDFTPTYKVNEIRKDLHKNLKNFCNHYDPEYYDRFSELCRNYFFLEHRKEERGVGGIFFDYLKENWVEDFNFVRGNGTFFLEHYKNIILKDLFKPWTKQQRKKLLLKRGRYVEFNLLYDKGTTFGLKTGGN
;
A
#
# COMPACT_ATOMS: atom_id res chain seq x y z
N ILE A 1 -1.85 -16.58 -4.09
CA ILE A 1 -2.89 -16.29 -3.10
C ILE A 1 -2.85 -17.37 -2.04
N LEU A 2 -2.90 -16.95 -0.75
CA LEU A 2 -2.86 -17.84 0.40
C LEU A 2 -4.15 -17.70 1.21
N PHE A 3 -4.61 -18.82 1.78
CA PHE A 3 -5.76 -18.90 2.68
C PHE A 3 -5.33 -19.64 3.95
N GLY A 4 -5.94 -19.34 5.09
CA GLY A 4 -5.58 -20.00 6.34
C GLY A 4 -6.58 -19.78 7.48
N ASN A 5 -6.21 -20.23 8.66
CA ASN A 5 -7.07 -20.04 9.85
C ASN A 5 -7.10 -18.59 10.31
N LEU A 6 -6.00 -17.90 10.21
CA LEU A 6 -5.83 -16.49 10.60
C LEU A 6 -6.23 -15.56 9.44
N PHE A 7 -5.62 -15.77 8.29
CA PHE A 7 -5.92 -15.02 7.08
C PHE A 7 -7.11 -15.63 6.34
N GLU A 8 -8.07 -14.81 5.99
CA GLU A 8 -9.12 -15.23 5.06
C GLU A 8 -8.56 -15.28 3.64
N LYS A 9 -7.77 -14.27 3.27
CA LYS A 9 -7.11 -14.19 1.98
C LYS A 9 -5.89 -13.28 2.06
N VAL A 10 -4.76 -13.74 1.59
CA VAL A 10 -3.57 -12.92 1.37
C VAL A 10 -3.11 -13.09 -0.07
N GLY A 11 -2.96 -11.98 -0.77
CA GLY A 11 -2.27 -11.92 -2.04
C GLY A 11 -0.84 -11.43 -1.80
N VAL A 12 0.14 -12.20 -2.23
CA VAL A 12 1.53 -11.76 -2.37
C VAL A 12 1.88 -11.91 -3.84
N ASN A 13 2.20 -10.81 -4.49
CA ASN A 13 2.57 -10.78 -5.89
C ASN A 13 3.96 -10.18 -6.04
N ILE A 14 4.84 -10.92 -6.70
CA ILE A 14 6.16 -10.45 -7.14
C ILE A 14 6.08 -10.43 -8.66
N SER A 15 6.36 -9.30 -9.25
CA SER A 15 6.27 -9.14 -10.70
C SER A 15 7.48 -8.38 -11.25
N SER A 16 7.87 -8.77 -12.46
CA SER A 16 8.80 -8.02 -13.30
C SER A 16 8.20 -7.99 -14.70
N VAL A 17 7.95 -6.79 -15.19
CA VAL A 17 7.26 -6.58 -16.47
C VAL A 17 8.03 -5.59 -17.34
N THR A 18 7.99 -5.82 -18.63
CA THR A 18 8.44 -4.88 -19.67
C THR A 18 7.27 -4.56 -20.57
N GLY A 19 7.25 -3.38 -21.13
CA GLY A 19 6.17 -2.98 -22.01
C GLY A 19 6.41 -1.64 -22.67
N ILE A 20 5.37 -1.14 -23.30
CA ILE A 20 5.32 0.17 -23.95
C ILE A 20 4.12 0.91 -23.38
N PHE A 21 4.34 2.11 -22.84
CA PHE A 21 3.22 2.94 -22.38
C PHE A 21 2.36 3.39 -23.55
N PRO A 22 1.02 3.32 -23.43
CA PRO A 22 0.12 3.91 -24.40
C PRO A 22 0.37 5.42 -24.62
N ASP A 23 0.06 5.93 -25.80
CA ASP A 23 0.31 7.33 -26.16
C ASP A 23 -0.38 8.36 -25.26
N ASP A 24 -1.56 8.02 -24.75
CA ASP A 24 -2.30 8.83 -23.78
C ASP A 24 -1.67 8.84 -22.37
N PHE A 25 -0.77 7.89 -22.08
CA PHE A 25 -0.12 7.74 -20.78
C PHE A 25 1.33 8.21 -20.75
N LYS A 26 2.10 8.04 -21.83
CA LYS A 26 3.55 8.25 -21.87
C LYS A 26 3.96 9.66 -21.43
N ASN A 27 3.18 10.69 -21.78
CA ASN A 27 3.49 12.07 -21.45
C ASN A 27 3.35 12.42 -19.97
N ASN A 28 2.68 11.56 -19.19
CA ASN A 28 2.48 11.71 -17.74
C ASN A 28 3.49 10.90 -16.93
N ILE A 29 4.34 10.13 -17.59
CA ILE A 29 5.34 9.27 -16.94
C ILE A 29 6.74 9.84 -17.15
N LEU A 30 7.47 9.96 -16.06
CA LEU A 30 8.83 10.46 -16.07
C LEU A 30 9.71 9.67 -17.06
N GLY A 31 10.34 10.34 -18.02
CA GLY A 31 11.25 9.74 -18.97
C GLY A 31 10.61 8.82 -20.03
N ALA A 32 9.28 8.86 -20.21
CA ALA A 32 8.59 8.03 -21.21
C ALA A 32 8.10 8.80 -22.44
N SER A 33 8.29 10.13 -22.48
CA SER A 33 7.77 10.98 -23.56
C SER A 33 8.41 10.68 -24.92
N ASN A 34 9.72 10.44 -24.95
CA ASN A 34 10.48 10.16 -26.19
C ASN A 34 10.54 8.66 -26.49
N ASP A 35 10.92 7.83 -25.49
CA ASP A 35 10.87 6.38 -25.59
C ASP A 35 9.85 5.84 -24.57
N PRO A 36 8.68 5.33 -25.02
CA PRO A 36 7.64 4.85 -24.12
C PRO A 36 7.91 3.46 -23.55
N LYS A 37 9.06 2.85 -23.83
CA LYS A 37 9.44 1.56 -23.25
C LYS A 37 9.67 1.69 -21.75
N PHE A 38 9.29 0.65 -21.02
CA PHE A 38 9.54 0.58 -19.60
C PHE A 38 9.92 -0.82 -19.13
N PHE A 39 10.62 -0.86 -18.02
CA PHE A 39 10.75 -2.02 -17.13
C PHE A 39 10.20 -1.64 -15.77
N ALA A 40 9.42 -2.50 -15.16
CA ALA A 40 8.94 -2.32 -13.80
C ALA A 40 9.03 -3.62 -13.01
N THR A 41 9.52 -3.55 -11.78
CA THR A 41 9.56 -4.69 -10.88
C THR A 41 9.13 -4.27 -9.47
N GLY A 42 8.55 -5.20 -8.71
CA GLY A 42 8.13 -4.91 -7.35
C GLY A 42 7.39 -6.04 -6.66
N ILE A 43 7.02 -5.74 -5.43
CA ILE A 43 6.23 -6.63 -4.57
C ILE A 43 4.94 -5.90 -4.19
N SER A 44 3.82 -6.59 -4.23
CA SER A 44 2.53 -6.10 -3.73
C SER A 44 1.92 -7.14 -2.79
N ILE A 45 1.44 -6.67 -1.64
CA ILE A 45 0.80 -7.50 -0.61
C ILE A 45 -0.53 -6.89 -0.24
N VAL A 46 -1.58 -7.70 -0.26
CA VAL A 46 -2.89 -7.36 0.31
C VAL A 46 -3.32 -8.47 1.26
N SER A 47 -3.53 -8.11 2.53
CA SER A 47 -3.91 -9.05 3.58
C SER A 47 -5.31 -8.76 4.10
N HIS A 48 -6.17 -9.77 4.05
CA HIS A 48 -7.51 -9.75 4.64
C HIS A 48 -7.63 -10.81 5.73
N MET A 49 -7.90 -10.36 6.95
CA MET A 49 -7.99 -11.21 8.12
C MET A 49 -9.41 -11.74 8.36
N LYS A 50 -9.53 -12.89 9.02
CA LYS A 50 -10.82 -13.38 9.51
C LYS A 50 -11.32 -12.58 10.70
N SER A 51 -10.42 -12.22 11.63
CA SER A 51 -10.75 -11.44 12.80
C SER A 51 -11.09 -9.99 12.44
N PRO A 52 -12.20 -9.41 12.93
CA PRO A 52 -12.53 -8.00 12.74
C PRO A 52 -11.66 -7.04 13.56
N PHE A 53 -10.86 -7.55 14.50
CA PHE A 53 -9.97 -6.73 15.32
C PHE A 53 -8.60 -6.49 14.70
N ILE A 54 -8.23 -7.30 13.71
CA ILE A 54 -6.96 -7.16 12.98
C ILE A 54 -7.25 -6.43 11.66
N PRO A 55 -6.54 -5.33 11.36
CA PRO A 55 -6.79 -4.54 10.17
C PRO A 55 -6.48 -5.31 8.88
N ALA A 56 -7.15 -4.98 7.79
CA ALA A 56 -6.60 -5.24 6.48
C ALA A 56 -5.34 -4.40 6.29
N ALA A 57 -4.35 -4.97 5.60
CA ALA A 57 -3.08 -4.31 5.36
C ALA A 57 -2.69 -4.41 3.89
N HIS A 58 -2.16 -3.33 3.37
CA HIS A 58 -1.60 -3.23 2.04
C HIS A 58 -0.15 -2.75 2.12
N PHE A 59 0.67 -3.33 1.27
CA PHE A 59 2.07 -2.96 1.10
C PHE A 59 2.43 -3.11 -0.37
N ASN A 60 3.21 -2.18 -0.90
CA ASN A 60 3.85 -2.36 -2.19
C ASN A 60 5.23 -1.69 -2.24
N THR A 61 6.06 -2.20 -3.12
CA THR A 61 7.25 -1.54 -3.62
C THR A 61 7.26 -1.66 -5.13
N ARG A 62 7.85 -0.68 -5.79
CA ARG A 62 8.12 -0.72 -7.21
C ARG A 62 9.42 -0.02 -7.54
N PHE A 63 10.09 -0.55 -8.52
CA PHE A 63 11.20 0.06 -9.20
C PHE A 63 10.83 0.17 -10.67
N ILE A 64 10.89 1.37 -11.23
CA ILE A 64 10.49 1.67 -12.60
C ILE A 64 11.67 2.27 -13.34
N VAL A 65 11.89 1.79 -14.54
CA VAL A 65 12.93 2.26 -15.48
C VAL A 65 12.27 2.62 -16.81
N THR A 66 12.54 3.83 -17.24
CA THR A 66 12.29 4.39 -18.58
C THR A 66 13.63 4.95 -19.08
N GLU A 67 13.68 6.13 -19.72
CA GLU A 67 14.93 6.94 -19.83
C GLU A 67 15.43 7.42 -18.46
N LYS A 68 14.59 7.33 -17.44
CA LYS A 68 14.87 7.62 -16.03
C LYS A 68 14.54 6.41 -15.19
N ALA A 69 15.04 6.38 -13.95
CA ALA A 69 14.72 5.33 -13.02
C ALA A 69 14.36 5.87 -11.63
N TRP A 70 13.42 5.22 -10.93
CA TRP A 70 13.01 5.65 -9.60
C TRP A 70 12.37 4.52 -8.81
N PHE A 71 12.33 4.69 -7.50
CA PHE A 71 11.58 3.85 -6.59
C PHE A 71 10.25 4.49 -6.20
N GLY A 72 9.26 3.64 -5.95
CA GLY A 72 7.98 3.99 -5.35
C GLY A 72 7.47 2.88 -4.45
N GLY A 73 6.45 3.17 -3.67
CA GLY A 73 5.84 2.20 -2.79
C GLY A 73 5.07 2.81 -1.65
N GLY A 74 4.80 1.98 -0.63
CA GLY A 74 4.14 2.40 0.59
C GLY A 74 3.49 1.26 1.33
N CYS A 75 2.87 1.60 2.45
CA CYS A 75 2.02 0.69 3.21
C CYS A 75 0.88 1.47 3.86
N ASP A 76 -0.28 0.84 3.99
CA ASP A 76 -1.43 1.40 4.68
C ASP A 76 -2.29 0.33 5.36
N PHE A 77 -3.06 0.76 6.37
CA PHE A 77 -3.85 -0.15 7.19
C PHE A 77 -5.31 0.29 7.26
N THR A 78 -6.23 -0.68 7.17
CA THR A 78 -7.67 -0.44 7.20
C THR A 78 -8.32 -1.25 8.33
N PRO A 79 -8.36 -0.71 9.56
CA PRO A 79 -9.01 -1.35 10.70
C PRO A 79 -10.53 -1.19 10.65
N THR A 80 -11.23 -2.17 11.24
CA THR A 80 -12.68 -2.12 11.51
C THR A 80 -12.97 -1.63 12.92
N TYR A 81 -12.12 -2.01 13.87
CA TYR A 81 -12.19 -1.66 15.28
C TYR A 81 -10.88 -1.06 15.76
N LYS A 82 -10.88 -0.44 16.93
CA LYS A 82 -9.69 0.21 17.54
C LYS A 82 -9.02 1.23 16.61
N VAL A 83 -9.81 1.93 15.81
CA VAL A 83 -9.32 2.81 14.74
C VAL A 83 -8.30 3.83 15.26
N ASN A 84 -8.63 4.54 16.36
CA ASN A 84 -7.77 5.57 16.93
C ASN A 84 -6.49 5.00 17.58
N GLU A 85 -6.60 3.83 18.24
CA GLU A 85 -5.45 3.13 18.85
C GLU A 85 -4.46 2.70 17.77
N ILE A 86 -4.96 2.03 16.72
CA ILE A 86 -4.13 1.56 15.60
C ILE A 86 -3.53 2.75 14.85
N ARG A 87 -4.30 3.82 14.61
CA ARG A 87 -3.80 5.05 13.97
C ARG A 87 -2.64 5.64 14.76
N LYS A 88 -2.82 5.84 16.06
CA LYS A 88 -1.79 6.44 16.93
C LYS A 88 -0.51 5.60 16.96
N ASP A 89 -0.64 4.29 17.12
CA ASP A 89 0.50 3.36 17.18
C ASP A 89 1.25 3.31 15.83
N LEU A 90 0.50 3.18 14.73
CA LEU A 90 1.06 3.16 13.37
C LEU A 90 1.85 4.44 13.06
N HIS A 91 1.23 5.61 13.24
CA HIS A 91 1.85 6.87 12.85
C HIS A 91 3.05 7.24 13.73
N LYS A 92 3.02 6.87 15.03
CA LYS A 92 4.20 6.99 15.90
C LYS A 92 5.37 6.16 15.38
N ASN A 93 5.12 4.89 15.03
CA ASN A 93 6.18 3.98 14.55
C ASN A 93 6.66 4.34 13.13
N LEU A 94 5.76 4.78 12.25
CA LEU A 94 6.11 5.28 10.92
C LEU A 94 6.99 6.53 10.99
N LYS A 95 6.66 7.46 11.88
CA LYS A 95 7.48 8.66 12.08
C LYS A 95 8.90 8.30 12.52
N ASN A 96 9.02 7.39 13.49
CA ASN A 96 10.33 6.92 13.94
C ASN A 96 11.10 6.22 12.80
N PHE A 97 10.43 5.39 12.01
CA PHE A 97 11.02 4.70 10.87
C PHE A 97 11.50 5.69 9.80
N CYS A 98 10.65 6.61 9.37
CA CYS A 98 11.01 7.59 8.34
C CYS A 98 12.16 8.51 8.79
N ASN A 99 12.10 9.01 10.03
CA ASN A 99 13.12 9.91 10.58
C ASN A 99 14.52 9.27 10.68
N HIS A 100 14.62 7.94 10.63
CA HIS A 100 15.91 7.26 10.55
C HIS A 100 16.61 7.50 9.19
N TYR A 101 15.84 7.78 8.15
CA TYR A 101 16.36 8.04 6.80
C TYR A 101 16.35 9.53 6.47
N ASP A 102 15.21 10.19 6.68
CA ASP A 102 15.03 11.62 6.42
C ASP A 102 13.91 12.18 7.31
N PRO A 103 14.13 13.29 8.05
CA PRO A 103 13.13 13.88 8.92
C PRO A 103 11.89 14.41 8.19
N GLU A 104 11.96 14.69 6.88
CA GLU A 104 10.84 15.17 6.07
C GLU A 104 9.99 14.04 5.49
N TYR A 105 10.52 12.81 5.44
CA TYR A 105 9.85 11.68 4.79
C TYR A 105 8.48 11.36 5.39
N TYR A 106 8.39 11.36 6.73
CA TYR A 106 7.13 11.01 7.37
C TYR A 106 6.01 11.99 7.00
N ASP A 107 6.23 13.28 7.15
CA ASP A 107 5.18 14.29 6.92
C ASP A 107 4.78 14.29 5.44
N ARG A 108 5.74 14.27 4.54
CA ARG A 108 5.53 14.21 3.09
C ARG A 108 4.79 12.94 2.65
N PHE A 109 5.24 11.78 3.08
CA PHE A 109 4.70 10.51 2.61
C PHE A 109 3.38 10.12 3.30
N SER A 110 3.15 10.54 4.52
CA SER A 110 1.86 10.35 5.19
C SER A 110 0.77 11.22 4.58
N GLU A 111 1.09 12.44 4.16
CA GLU A 111 0.17 13.31 3.44
C GLU A 111 -0.17 12.74 2.05
N LEU A 112 0.83 12.30 1.29
CA LEU A 112 0.61 11.64 0.00
C LEU A 112 -0.27 10.39 0.15
N CYS A 113 -0.04 9.58 1.19
CA CYS A 113 -0.86 8.41 1.50
C CYS A 113 -2.32 8.78 1.77
N ARG A 114 -2.56 9.81 2.59
CA ARG A 114 -3.90 10.30 2.93
C ARG A 114 -4.65 10.75 1.69
N ASN A 115 -4.00 11.56 0.87
CA ASN A 115 -4.58 12.10 -0.36
C ASN A 115 -4.89 10.99 -1.39
N TYR A 116 -3.95 10.04 -1.56
CA TYR A 116 -4.13 8.93 -2.50
C TYR A 116 -5.29 8.00 -2.13
N PHE A 117 -5.44 7.66 -0.83
CA PHE A 117 -6.45 6.70 -0.36
C PHE A 117 -7.76 7.35 0.12
N PHE A 118 -8.01 8.58 -0.25
CA PHE A 118 -9.26 9.26 0.07
C PHE A 118 -10.38 8.85 -0.89
N LEU A 119 -11.55 8.51 -0.35
CA LEU A 119 -12.76 8.21 -1.13
C LEU A 119 -13.56 9.49 -1.34
N GLU A 120 -13.37 10.14 -2.47
CA GLU A 120 -13.96 11.44 -2.77
C GLU A 120 -15.50 11.45 -2.68
N HIS A 121 -16.15 10.43 -3.23
CA HIS A 121 -17.61 10.32 -3.25
C HIS A 121 -18.23 10.03 -1.87
N ARG A 122 -17.42 9.59 -0.89
CA ARG A 122 -17.84 9.36 0.50
C ARG A 122 -17.31 10.40 1.48
N LYS A 123 -16.38 11.25 1.04
CA LYS A 123 -15.67 12.21 1.90
C LYS A 123 -15.05 11.54 3.14
N GLU A 124 -14.46 10.36 2.94
CA GLU A 124 -13.80 9.61 4.02
C GLU A 124 -12.46 9.00 3.60
N GLU A 125 -11.56 8.81 4.56
CA GLU A 125 -10.33 8.03 4.36
C GLU A 125 -10.66 6.53 4.27
N ARG A 126 -9.99 5.79 3.36
CA ARG A 126 -10.13 4.33 3.24
C ARG A 126 -9.79 3.59 4.54
N GLY A 127 -8.77 4.04 5.26
CA GLY A 127 -8.26 3.42 6.48
C GLY A 127 -7.75 4.43 7.48
N VAL A 128 -6.66 4.09 8.13
CA VAL A 128 -5.97 4.97 9.10
C VAL A 128 -4.74 5.63 8.49
N GLY A 129 -4.53 5.48 7.19
CA GLY A 129 -3.35 5.96 6.49
C GLY A 129 -2.16 5.01 6.61
N GLY A 130 -1.00 5.58 6.42
CA GLY A 130 0.29 4.93 6.34
C GLY A 130 1.28 5.88 5.68
N ILE A 131 2.13 5.36 4.80
CA ILE A 131 3.00 6.16 3.93
C ILE A 131 2.82 5.73 2.47
N PHE A 132 2.94 6.68 1.57
CA PHE A 132 2.99 6.47 0.13
C PHE A 132 4.07 7.39 -0.46
N PHE A 133 4.98 6.82 -1.24
CA PHE A 133 6.07 7.54 -1.87
C PHE A 133 6.22 7.14 -3.33
N ASP A 134 6.67 8.08 -4.14
CA ASP A 134 7.00 7.88 -5.54
C ASP A 134 8.14 8.80 -5.95
N TYR A 135 8.78 8.47 -7.08
CA TYR A 135 9.87 9.25 -7.65
C TYR A 135 11.07 9.45 -6.71
N LEU A 136 11.39 8.47 -5.85
CA LEU A 136 12.66 8.45 -5.13
C LEU A 136 13.78 8.08 -6.11
N LYS A 137 14.72 9.01 -6.33
CA LYS A 137 15.76 8.89 -7.37
C LYS A 137 17.01 9.73 -7.10
N GLU A 138 17.06 10.46 -6.00
CA GLU A 138 18.11 11.42 -5.73
C GLU A 138 19.37 10.73 -5.17
N ASN A 139 19.19 9.74 -4.30
CA ASN A 139 20.28 8.93 -3.77
C ASN A 139 19.95 7.44 -3.84
N TRP A 140 20.44 6.79 -4.88
CA TRP A 140 20.12 5.41 -5.22
C TRP A 140 20.27 4.41 -4.05
N VAL A 141 21.36 4.50 -3.31
CA VAL A 141 21.66 3.56 -2.22
C VAL A 141 20.73 3.81 -1.02
N GLU A 142 20.52 5.07 -0.66
CA GLU A 142 19.66 5.47 0.45
C GLU A 142 18.19 5.20 0.11
N ASP A 143 17.76 5.56 -1.09
CA ASP A 143 16.42 5.29 -1.60
C ASP A 143 16.11 3.79 -1.59
N PHE A 144 17.03 2.95 -2.07
CA PHE A 144 16.89 1.49 -2.00
C PHE A 144 16.82 0.98 -0.57
N ASN A 145 17.67 1.49 0.33
CA ASN A 145 17.67 1.10 1.73
C ASN A 145 16.36 1.50 2.42
N PHE A 146 15.82 2.68 2.13
CA PHE A 146 14.51 3.11 2.61
C PHE A 146 13.39 2.18 2.13
N VAL A 147 13.34 1.86 0.84
CA VAL A 147 12.34 0.95 0.26
C VAL A 147 12.40 -0.44 0.91
N ARG A 148 13.60 -0.99 1.08
CA ARG A 148 13.82 -2.27 1.76
C ARG A 148 13.42 -2.20 3.24
N GLY A 149 13.78 -1.11 3.91
CA GLY A 149 13.41 -0.84 5.31
C GLY A 149 11.90 -0.75 5.50
N ASN A 150 11.17 -0.14 4.55
CA ASN A 150 9.70 -0.10 4.57
C ASN A 150 9.09 -1.52 4.55
N GLY A 151 9.68 -2.45 3.81
CA GLY A 151 9.24 -3.85 3.82
C GLY A 151 9.45 -4.53 5.17
N THR A 152 10.60 -4.32 5.80
CA THR A 152 10.90 -4.83 7.15
C THR A 152 9.97 -4.21 8.19
N PHE A 153 9.80 -2.89 8.13
CA PHE A 153 8.85 -2.16 8.99
C PHE A 153 7.44 -2.74 8.88
N PHE A 154 6.93 -2.89 7.66
CA PHE A 154 5.59 -3.43 7.42
C PHE A 154 5.42 -4.81 8.05
N LEU A 155 6.37 -5.72 7.83
CA LEU A 155 6.32 -7.07 8.36
C LEU A 155 6.28 -7.09 9.88
N GLU A 156 7.20 -6.40 10.54
CA GLU A 156 7.30 -6.41 12.00
C GLU A 156 6.13 -5.66 12.65
N HIS A 157 5.74 -4.52 12.12
CA HIS A 157 4.61 -3.75 12.65
C HIS A 157 3.29 -4.52 12.52
N TYR A 158 3.02 -5.13 11.36
CA TYR A 158 1.81 -5.91 11.14
C TYR A 158 1.77 -7.17 11.99
N LYS A 159 2.88 -7.88 12.12
CA LYS A 159 3.03 -9.01 13.03
C LYS A 159 2.68 -8.63 14.48
N ASN A 160 3.18 -7.49 14.95
CA ASN A 160 2.87 -7.01 16.30
C ASN A 160 1.37 -6.67 16.49
N ILE A 161 0.72 -6.07 15.50
CA ILE A 161 -0.74 -5.85 15.51
C ILE A 161 -1.49 -7.18 15.57
N ILE A 162 -1.09 -8.15 14.76
CA ILE A 162 -1.73 -9.49 14.73
C ILE A 162 -1.63 -10.17 16.08
N LEU A 163 -0.45 -10.21 16.70
CA LEU A 163 -0.20 -10.90 17.96
C LEU A 163 -1.02 -10.32 19.12
N LYS A 164 -1.30 -9.02 19.14
CA LYS A 164 -2.12 -8.37 20.18
C LYS A 164 -3.57 -8.90 20.24
N ASP A 165 -4.15 -9.23 19.08
CA ASP A 165 -5.58 -9.60 18.98
C ASP A 165 -5.80 -11.00 18.34
N LEU A 166 -4.74 -11.82 18.25
CA LEU A 166 -4.74 -13.11 17.56
C LEU A 166 -5.84 -14.06 18.03
N PHE A 167 -6.00 -14.18 19.34
CA PHE A 167 -6.96 -15.11 19.98
C PHE A 167 -8.22 -14.40 20.47
N LYS A 168 -8.42 -13.13 20.15
CA LYS A 168 -9.59 -12.38 20.59
C LYS A 168 -10.85 -12.91 19.92
N PRO A 169 -11.85 -13.40 20.70
CA PRO A 169 -13.11 -13.89 20.15
C PRO A 169 -13.93 -12.74 19.56
N TRP A 170 -14.72 -13.04 18.55
CA TRP A 170 -15.57 -12.07 17.88
C TRP A 170 -16.94 -12.64 17.55
N THR A 171 -17.95 -11.75 17.45
CA THR A 171 -19.35 -12.09 17.18
C THR A 171 -19.65 -12.02 15.66
N LYS A 172 -20.77 -12.63 15.26
CA LYS A 172 -21.30 -12.53 13.88
C LYS A 172 -21.54 -11.08 13.46
N GLN A 173 -22.01 -10.22 14.38
CA GLN A 173 -22.24 -8.81 14.11
C GLN A 173 -20.93 -8.05 13.84
N GLN A 174 -19.88 -8.34 14.63
CA GLN A 174 -18.55 -7.77 14.41
C GLN A 174 -17.97 -8.21 13.05
N ARG A 175 -18.17 -9.45 12.68
CA ARG A 175 -17.79 -9.98 11.37
C ARG A 175 -18.55 -9.27 10.24
N LYS A 176 -19.86 -9.06 10.37
CA LYS A 176 -20.64 -8.30 9.38
C LYS A 176 -20.08 -6.89 9.16
N LYS A 177 -19.70 -6.20 10.25
CA LYS A 177 -19.07 -4.85 10.15
C LYS A 177 -17.74 -4.88 9.39
N LEU A 178 -16.90 -5.92 9.64
CA LEU A 178 -15.67 -6.12 8.86
C LEU A 178 -15.96 -6.26 7.35
N LEU A 179 -16.96 -7.08 6.98
CA LEU A 179 -17.30 -7.32 5.58
C LEU A 179 -17.80 -6.04 4.88
N LEU A 180 -18.59 -5.20 5.58
CA LEU A 180 -18.99 -3.88 5.06
C LEU A 180 -17.78 -2.96 4.84
N LYS A 181 -16.84 -2.93 5.79
CA LYS A 181 -15.61 -2.12 5.66
C LYS A 181 -14.74 -2.62 4.50
N ARG A 182 -14.69 -3.96 4.31
CA ARG A 182 -13.99 -4.55 3.16
C ARG A 182 -14.63 -4.20 1.81
N GLY A 183 -15.95 -4.10 1.75
CA GLY A 183 -16.66 -3.57 0.56
C GLY A 183 -16.15 -2.19 0.16
N ARG A 184 -15.99 -1.27 1.11
CA ARG A 184 -15.42 0.07 0.87
C ARG A 184 -13.96 0.04 0.43
N TYR A 185 -13.17 -0.90 0.96
CA TYR A 185 -11.80 -1.12 0.51
C TYR A 185 -11.76 -1.51 -0.98
N VAL A 186 -12.61 -2.46 -1.39
CA VAL A 186 -12.72 -2.89 -2.79
C VAL A 186 -13.24 -1.77 -3.68
N GLU A 187 -14.20 -0.99 -3.20
CA GLU A 187 -14.73 0.19 -3.91
C GLU A 187 -13.62 1.19 -4.28
N PHE A 188 -12.70 1.49 -3.34
CA PHE A 188 -11.53 2.30 -3.65
C PHE A 188 -10.70 1.70 -4.79
N ASN A 189 -10.38 0.42 -4.71
CA ASN A 189 -9.57 -0.24 -5.72
C ASN A 189 -10.21 -0.21 -7.12
N LEU A 190 -11.53 -0.35 -7.21
CA LEU A 190 -12.24 -0.33 -8.49
C LEU A 190 -12.39 1.09 -9.08
N LEU A 191 -12.55 2.11 -8.24
CA LEU A 191 -12.87 3.47 -8.68
C LEU A 191 -11.64 4.37 -8.81
N TYR A 192 -10.65 4.21 -7.95
CA TYR A 192 -9.57 5.20 -7.78
C TYR A 192 -8.16 4.63 -7.90
N ASP A 193 -7.96 3.30 -7.70
CA ASP A 193 -6.62 2.75 -7.68
C ASP A 193 -5.99 2.73 -9.09
N LYS A 194 -4.92 3.52 -9.23
CA LYS A 194 -4.20 3.65 -10.51
C LYS A 194 -3.59 2.32 -10.96
N GLY A 195 -3.10 1.51 -10.00
CA GLY A 195 -2.53 0.20 -10.29
C GLY A 195 -3.57 -0.79 -10.84
N THR A 196 -4.75 -0.85 -10.21
CA THR A 196 -5.87 -1.66 -10.69
C THR A 196 -6.34 -1.20 -12.07
N THR A 197 -6.50 0.11 -12.26
CA THR A 197 -6.91 0.68 -13.56
C THR A 197 -5.89 0.37 -14.66
N PHE A 198 -4.60 0.49 -14.35
CA PHE A 198 -3.53 0.15 -15.30
C PHE A 198 -3.56 -1.34 -15.64
N GLY A 199 -3.64 -2.23 -14.64
CA GLY A 199 -3.71 -3.68 -14.85
C GLY A 199 -4.89 -4.09 -15.72
N LEU A 200 -6.08 -3.55 -15.47
CA LEU A 200 -7.28 -3.84 -16.28
C LEU A 200 -7.15 -3.33 -17.73
N LYS A 201 -6.55 -2.16 -17.95
CA LYS A 201 -6.33 -1.59 -19.29
C LYS A 201 -5.25 -2.32 -20.10
N THR A 202 -4.27 -2.92 -19.44
CA THR A 202 -3.16 -3.62 -20.09
C THR A 202 -3.37 -5.13 -20.21
N GLY A 203 -4.58 -5.62 -19.93
CA GLY A 203 -4.94 -7.04 -20.08
C GLY A 203 -4.36 -7.94 -18.98
N GLY A 204 -4.04 -7.38 -17.82
CA GLY A 204 -3.67 -8.15 -16.63
C GLY A 204 -4.81 -9.04 -16.15
N ASN A 205 -4.53 -10.33 -15.92
CA ASN A 205 -5.46 -11.32 -15.39
C ASN A 205 -5.45 -11.37 -13.88
#